data_d1ce8f1219b39c5d8312d70cb57e523f
#
_entry.id   d1ce8f1219b39c5d8312d70cb57e523f
#
_cell.length_a   1.000
_cell.length_b   1.000
_cell.length_c   1.000
_cell.angle_alpha   90.00
_cell.angle_beta   90.00
_cell.angle_gamma   90.00
#
_symmetry.space_group_name_H-M   'P 1'
#
loop_
_entity.id
_entity.type
_entity.pdbx_description
1 polymer ?
#
loop_
_entity_poly.entity_id
_entity_poly.type
_entity_poly.pdbx_seq_one_letter_code
_entity_poly.pdbx_strand_id
1 'polypeptide(L)'
;HQRRTVDNYIALRDLLGDDVILVVQGETVFDYWRCLQMYHDAGVRFENVERIGVGSVCRRQNTNDATLIMQSIASEVGNKLHGYGFKVEGYRTCAKYMRSGDSFAWSFAGRMRPDVTHDHYMRSVRFVPGNKGKRGCADDCSQCLVYALKWRAMLMQHLNSAVASNCQQASACRVCDVVHDNNQDQAVVHVASVHAKG
;
A
#
# COMPACT_ATOMS: atom_id res chain seq x y z
N HIS A 1 0.43 -11.15 -20.32
CA HIS A 1 1.22 -10.58 -19.18
C HIS A 1 1.29 -11.54 -17.99
N GLN A 2 0.18 -12.17 -17.55
CA GLN A 2 0.13 -13.05 -16.38
C GLN A 2 1.16 -14.19 -16.45
N ARG A 3 1.22 -14.94 -17.56
CA ARG A 3 2.20 -16.02 -17.75
C ARG A 3 3.63 -15.54 -17.48
N ARG A 4 4.05 -14.43 -18.13
CA ARG A 4 5.38 -13.86 -17.90
C ARG A 4 5.61 -13.50 -16.43
N THR A 5 4.61 -12.99 -15.72
CA THR A 5 4.73 -12.64 -14.30
C THR A 5 4.97 -13.89 -13.46
N VAL A 6 4.23 -14.97 -13.74
CA VAL A 6 4.42 -16.26 -13.06
C VAL A 6 5.79 -16.85 -13.37
N ASP A 7 6.19 -16.92 -14.65
CA ASP A 7 7.46 -17.47 -15.07
C ASP A 7 8.64 -16.68 -14.45
N ASN A 8 8.55 -15.33 -14.44
CA ASN A 8 9.57 -14.49 -13.81
C ASN A 8 9.64 -14.70 -12.29
N TYR A 9 8.49 -14.85 -11.61
CA TYR A 9 8.50 -15.12 -10.17
C TYR A 9 9.20 -16.44 -9.86
N ILE A 10 8.90 -17.51 -10.59
CA ILE A 10 9.53 -18.82 -10.39
C ILE A 10 11.06 -18.69 -10.57
N ALA A 11 11.49 -18.11 -11.69
CA ALA A 11 12.93 -17.93 -11.97
C ALA A 11 13.65 -17.06 -10.94
N LEU A 12 13.01 -15.98 -10.47
CA LEU A 12 13.60 -15.10 -9.46
C LEU A 12 13.60 -15.75 -8.07
N ARG A 13 12.59 -16.49 -7.72
CA ARG A 13 12.52 -17.22 -6.44
C ARG A 13 13.63 -18.27 -6.33
N ASP A 14 13.95 -18.95 -7.43
CA ASP A 14 15.05 -19.93 -7.47
C ASP A 14 16.41 -19.26 -7.23
N LEU A 15 16.56 -17.97 -7.60
CA LEU A 15 17.79 -17.22 -7.44
C LEU A 15 17.88 -16.47 -6.10
N LEU A 16 16.77 -15.91 -5.61
CA LEU A 16 16.71 -14.95 -4.51
C LEU A 16 15.94 -15.45 -3.29
N GLY A 17 15.36 -16.64 -3.37
CA GLY A 17 14.57 -17.22 -2.28
C GLY A 17 13.30 -16.41 -1.95
N ASP A 18 13.02 -16.25 -0.67
CA ASP A 18 11.79 -15.62 -0.17
C ASP A 18 11.80 -14.07 -0.21
N ASP A 19 12.91 -13.46 -0.64
CA ASP A 19 12.99 -12.01 -0.83
C ASP A 19 12.15 -11.50 -2.02
N VAL A 20 11.62 -12.43 -2.83
CA VAL A 20 10.79 -12.10 -4.01
C VAL A 20 9.32 -12.12 -3.64
N ILE A 21 8.63 -10.99 -3.86
CA ILE A 21 7.18 -10.89 -3.67
C ILE A 21 6.46 -11.50 -4.87
N LEU A 22 5.60 -12.49 -4.62
CA LEU A 22 4.66 -13.01 -5.62
C LEU A 22 3.69 -11.91 -6.02
N VAL A 23 3.45 -11.70 -7.33
CA VAL A 23 2.56 -10.66 -7.82
C VAL A 23 1.42 -11.25 -8.63
N VAL A 24 0.18 -10.97 -8.23
CA VAL A 24 -1.02 -11.28 -9.02
C VAL A 24 -1.47 -10.06 -9.81
N GLN A 25 -1.89 -10.29 -11.05
CA GLN A 25 -2.32 -9.23 -11.97
C GLN A 25 -3.57 -9.64 -12.73
N GLY A 26 -4.43 -8.67 -12.99
CA GLY A 26 -5.63 -8.89 -13.76
C GLY A 26 -6.40 -7.59 -14.01
N GLU A 27 -7.49 -7.70 -14.74
CA GLU A 27 -8.46 -6.63 -14.95
C GLU A 27 -9.75 -6.91 -14.21
N THR A 28 -10.24 -8.13 -14.27
CA THR A 28 -11.45 -8.61 -13.60
C THR A 28 -11.11 -9.55 -12.44
N VAL A 29 -12.05 -9.80 -11.54
CA VAL A 29 -11.92 -10.80 -10.46
C VAL A 29 -11.50 -12.16 -11.05
N PHE A 30 -12.09 -12.55 -12.18
CA PHE A 30 -11.76 -13.80 -12.87
C PHE A 30 -10.31 -13.85 -13.35
N ASP A 31 -9.76 -12.72 -13.84
CA ASP A 31 -8.35 -12.67 -14.25
C ASP A 31 -7.40 -12.87 -13.08
N TYR A 32 -7.70 -12.27 -11.92
CA TYR A 32 -6.87 -12.46 -10.71
C TYR A 32 -6.96 -13.91 -10.23
N TRP A 33 -8.16 -14.50 -10.24
CA TRP A 33 -8.32 -15.90 -9.89
C TRP A 33 -7.55 -16.81 -10.84
N ARG A 34 -7.62 -16.57 -12.15
CA ARG A 34 -6.83 -17.28 -13.15
C ARG A 34 -5.31 -17.11 -12.91
N CYS A 35 -4.87 -15.93 -12.50
CA CYS A 35 -3.46 -15.70 -12.17
C CYS A 35 -3.03 -16.53 -10.94
N LEU A 36 -3.85 -16.62 -9.92
CA LEU A 36 -3.60 -17.49 -8.76
C LEU A 36 -3.53 -18.96 -9.19
N GLN A 37 -4.45 -19.39 -10.03
CA GLN A 37 -4.45 -20.76 -10.56
C GLN A 37 -3.15 -21.08 -11.32
N MET A 38 -2.65 -20.15 -12.14
CA MET A 38 -1.37 -20.33 -12.84
C MET A 38 -0.18 -20.53 -11.88
N TYR A 39 -0.17 -19.83 -10.73
CA TYR A 39 0.84 -20.05 -9.69
C TYR A 39 0.68 -21.42 -9.03
N HIS A 40 -0.55 -21.81 -8.72
CA HIS A 40 -0.84 -23.13 -8.16
C HIS A 40 -0.39 -24.25 -9.10
N ASP A 41 -0.70 -24.14 -10.41
CA ASP A 41 -0.30 -25.13 -11.44
C ASP A 41 1.22 -25.18 -11.62
N ALA A 42 1.92 -24.08 -11.35
CA ALA A 42 3.38 -24.02 -11.30
C ALA A 42 3.99 -24.54 -9.98
N GLY A 43 3.18 -25.13 -9.09
CA GLY A 43 3.63 -25.73 -7.84
C GLY A 43 3.83 -24.76 -6.68
N VAL A 44 3.39 -23.51 -6.81
CA VAL A 44 3.47 -22.54 -5.72
C VAL A 44 2.42 -22.85 -4.66
N ARG A 45 2.86 -23.00 -3.41
CA ARG A 45 2.01 -23.16 -2.24
C ARG A 45 1.85 -21.82 -1.53
N PHE A 46 0.64 -21.24 -1.55
CA PHE A 46 0.38 -19.93 -0.99
C PHE A 46 0.57 -19.88 0.54
N GLU A 47 0.47 -21.02 1.23
CA GLU A 47 0.73 -21.14 2.66
C GLU A 47 2.17 -20.72 2.98
N ASN A 48 3.10 -21.03 2.08
CA ASN A 48 4.54 -20.77 2.22
C ASN A 48 4.94 -19.37 1.68
N VAL A 49 4.01 -18.60 1.16
CA VAL A 49 4.28 -17.24 0.65
C VAL A 49 3.92 -16.23 1.74
N GLU A 50 4.89 -15.44 2.15
CA GLU A 50 4.68 -14.44 3.21
C GLU A 50 3.84 -13.26 2.72
N ARG A 51 4.04 -12.83 1.47
CA ARG A 51 3.41 -11.63 0.91
C ARG A 51 3.05 -11.80 -0.56
N ILE A 52 1.85 -11.39 -0.89
CA ILE A 52 1.31 -11.44 -2.26
C ILE A 52 0.96 -10.03 -2.72
N GLY A 53 1.70 -9.52 -3.69
CA GLY A 53 1.48 -8.21 -4.27
C GLY A 53 0.30 -8.21 -5.24
N VAL A 54 -0.58 -7.22 -5.12
CA VAL A 54 -1.72 -7.05 -6.03
C VAL A 54 -1.42 -5.90 -6.99
N GLY A 55 -1.09 -6.25 -8.22
CA GLY A 55 -0.83 -5.31 -9.31
C GLY A 55 -2.11 -4.89 -10.03
N SER A 56 -2.00 -3.85 -10.88
CA SER A 56 -3.07 -3.34 -11.76
C SER A 56 -4.31 -2.74 -11.07
N VAL A 57 -4.41 -2.75 -9.74
CA VAL A 57 -5.56 -2.22 -8.97
C VAL A 57 -5.44 -0.71 -8.71
N CYS A 58 -4.23 -0.17 -8.67
CA CYS A 58 -3.97 1.21 -8.23
C CYS A 58 -4.72 2.29 -9.00
N ARG A 59 -5.11 2.06 -10.24
CA ARG A 59 -5.91 3.00 -11.06
C ARG A 59 -7.41 2.95 -10.76
N ARG A 60 -7.89 1.89 -10.09
CA ARG A 60 -9.31 1.61 -9.81
C ARG A 60 -9.64 1.55 -8.32
N GLN A 61 -8.71 1.89 -7.46
CA GLN A 61 -8.76 1.65 -6.02
C GLN A 61 -9.93 2.30 -5.24
N ASN A 62 -10.63 3.25 -5.86
CA ASN A 62 -11.84 3.87 -5.31
C ASN A 62 -13.13 3.37 -5.98
N THR A 63 -13.08 2.21 -6.64
CA THR A 63 -14.24 1.56 -7.25
C THR A 63 -14.66 0.32 -6.46
N ASN A 64 -15.91 -0.07 -6.61
CA ASN A 64 -16.41 -1.33 -6.05
C ASN A 64 -15.64 -2.54 -6.60
N ASP A 65 -15.21 -2.49 -7.87
CA ASP A 65 -14.44 -3.55 -8.50
C ASP A 65 -13.12 -3.80 -7.79
N ALA A 66 -12.40 -2.73 -7.41
CA ALA A 66 -11.16 -2.88 -6.65
C ALA A 66 -11.39 -3.56 -5.30
N THR A 67 -12.47 -3.19 -4.60
CA THR A 67 -12.83 -3.82 -3.33
C THR A 67 -13.18 -5.29 -3.51
N LEU A 68 -13.96 -5.65 -4.54
CA LEU A 68 -14.32 -7.03 -4.85
C LEU A 68 -13.09 -7.86 -5.23
N ILE A 69 -12.16 -7.30 -6.02
CA ILE A 69 -10.90 -7.95 -6.37
C ILE A 69 -10.08 -8.24 -5.10
N MET A 70 -9.85 -7.24 -4.26
CA MET A 70 -9.07 -7.41 -3.04
C MET A 70 -9.71 -8.41 -2.08
N GLN A 71 -11.04 -8.37 -1.92
CA GLN A 71 -11.80 -9.32 -1.12
C GLN A 71 -11.67 -10.74 -1.65
N SER A 72 -11.85 -10.93 -2.96
CA SER A 72 -11.79 -12.24 -3.60
C SER A 72 -10.41 -12.88 -3.47
N ILE A 73 -9.33 -12.10 -3.67
CA ILE A 73 -7.97 -12.61 -3.48
C ILE A 73 -7.71 -12.93 -2.00
N ALA A 74 -8.12 -12.05 -1.08
CA ALA A 74 -7.93 -12.26 0.35
C ALA A 74 -8.68 -13.49 0.87
N SER A 75 -9.85 -13.83 0.33
CA SER A 75 -10.57 -15.05 0.70
C SER A 75 -9.84 -16.31 0.30
N GLU A 76 -9.01 -16.27 -0.75
CA GLU A 76 -8.24 -17.40 -1.25
C GLU A 76 -6.89 -17.57 -0.52
N VAL A 77 -6.19 -16.46 -0.29
CA VAL A 77 -4.80 -16.51 0.20
C VAL A 77 -4.63 -16.00 1.63
N GLY A 78 -5.70 -15.52 2.26
CA GLY A 78 -5.67 -14.96 3.61
C GLY A 78 -5.09 -13.53 3.68
N ASN A 79 -4.72 -13.10 4.90
CA ASN A 79 -4.22 -11.77 5.17
C ASN A 79 -2.73 -11.62 4.77
N LYS A 80 -2.42 -11.77 3.48
CA LYS A 80 -1.05 -11.69 2.95
C LYS A 80 -0.88 -10.62 1.87
N LEU A 81 -1.95 -9.83 1.59
CA LEU A 81 -1.93 -8.94 0.45
C LEU A 81 -1.09 -7.69 0.69
N HIS A 82 -0.32 -7.34 -0.34
CA HIS A 82 0.37 -6.07 -0.47
C HIS A 82 -0.22 -5.28 -1.63
N GLY A 83 -0.79 -4.12 -1.34
CA GLY A 83 -1.40 -3.25 -2.35
C GLY A 83 -0.38 -2.29 -2.94
N TYR A 84 -0.04 -2.44 -4.23
CA TYR A 84 0.88 -1.52 -4.90
C TYR A 84 0.20 -0.21 -5.28
N GLY A 85 0.85 0.91 -4.94
CA GLY A 85 0.48 2.25 -5.38
C GLY A 85 -0.87 2.75 -4.84
N PHE A 86 -1.32 2.26 -3.69
CA PHE A 86 -2.59 2.66 -3.10
C PHE A 86 -2.56 4.10 -2.60
N LYS A 87 -3.63 4.84 -2.86
CA LYS A 87 -3.90 6.18 -2.33
C LYS A 87 -4.79 6.09 -1.09
N VAL A 88 -5.01 7.22 -0.44
CA VAL A 88 -5.84 7.30 0.78
C VAL A 88 -7.21 6.63 0.61
N GLU A 89 -7.91 6.90 -0.50
CA GLU A 89 -9.23 6.29 -0.75
C GLU A 89 -9.19 4.77 -0.91
N GLY A 90 -8.16 4.27 -1.60
CA GLY A 90 -7.97 2.82 -1.72
C GLY A 90 -7.70 2.16 -0.37
N TYR A 91 -6.94 2.81 0.50
CA TYR A 91 -6.73 2.30 1.86
C TYR A 91 -8.03 2.31 2.68
N ARG A 92 -8.88 3.34 2.56
CA ARG A 92 -10.16 3.40 3.28
C ARG A 92 -11.07 2.20 2.98
N THR A 93 -11.08 1.73 1.75
CA THR A 93 -11.96 0.65 1.29
C THR A 93 -11.34 -0.73 1.38
N CYS A 94 -10.02 -0.84 1.16
CA CYS A 94 -9.34 -2.12 0.97
C CYS A 94 -8.38 -2.49 2.12
N ALA A 95 -8.08 -1.60 3.07
CA ALA A 95 -7.09 -1.88 4.12
C ALA A 95 -7.37 -3.16 4.91
N LYS A 96 -8.64 -3.49 5.16
CA LYS A 96 -9.06 -4.71 5.86
C LYS A 96 -8.67 -6.01 5.14
N TYR A 97 -8.33 -5.95 3.86
CA TYR A 97 -7.87 -7.09 3.06
C TYR A 97 -6.36 -7.10 2.87
N MET A 98 -5.65 -6.09 3.35
CA MET A 98 -4.23 -5.90 3.09
C MET A 98 -3.43 -6.02 4.39
N ARG A 99 -2.31 -6.75 4.32
CA ARG A 99 -1.27 -6.75 5.36
C ARG A 99 -0.36 -5.52 5.25
N SER A 100 -0.12 -5.06 4.01
CA SER A 100 0.77 -3.93 3.74
C SER A 100 0.44 -3.25 2.42
N GLY A 101 1.04 -2.10 2.17
CA GLY A 101 0.95 -1.41 0.89
C GLY A 101 1.98 -0.31 0.77
N ASP A 102 2.20 0.14 -0.44
CA ASP A 102 3.03 1.30 -0.75
C ASP A 102 2.21 2.43 -1.35
N SER A 103 2.78 3.61 -1.38
CA SER A 103 2.14 4.76 -2.01
C SER A 103 3.13 5.84 -2.42
N PHE A 104 2.94 6.37 -3.62
CA PHE A 104 3.55 7.61 -4.08
C PHE A 104 2.60 8.82 -4.01
N ALA A 105 1.43 8.68 -3.41
CA ALA A 105 0.44 9.76 -3.34
C ALA A 105 0.96 11.00 -2.60
N TRP A 106 1.85 10.82 -1.62
CA TRP A 106 2.53 11.90 -0.93
C TRP A 106 3.41 12.71 -1.88
N SER A 107 4.19 12.05 -2.74
CA SER A 107 5.07 12.72 -3.73
C SER A 107 4.25 13.52 -4.74
N PHE A 108 3.15 12.95 -5.23
CA PHE A 108 2.22 13.68 -6.11
C PHE A 108 1.60 14.89 -5.41
N ALA A 109 1.12 14.73 -4.17
CA ALA A 109 0.56 15.83 -3.39
C ALA A 109 1.61 16.93 -3.13
N GLY A 110 2.86 16.54 -2.83
CA GLY A 110 3.97 17.47 -2.64
C GLY A 110 4.28 18.30 -3.89
N ARG A 111 4.08 17.74 -5.07
CA ARG A 111 4.26 18.43 -6.36
C ARG A 111 3.10 19.38 -6.70
N MET A 112 1.86 18.91 -6.49
CA MET A 112 0.65 19.63 -6.92
C MET A 112 0.19 20.68 -5.93
N ARG A 113 0.52 20.54 -4.65
CA ARG A 113 0.07 21.43 -3.58
C ARG A 113 1.20 21.83 -2.65
N PRO A 114 2.20 22.55 -3.14
CA PRO A 114 3.36 22.96 -2.33
C PRO A 114 2.98 23.89 -1.17
N ASP A 115 1.91 24.67 -1.31
CA ASP A 115 1.35 25.54 -0.29
C ASP A 115 0.89 24.78 0.97
N VAL A 116 0.26 23.64 0.79
CA VAL A 116 -0.23 22.78 1.89
C VAL A 116 0.89 21.92 2.47
N THR A 117 1.82 21.48 1.63
CA THR A 117 2.90 20.56 2.05
C THR A 117 3.99 21.25 2.83
N HIS A 118 4.20 22.56 2.63
CA HIS A 118 5.25 23.34 3.30
C HIS A 118 4.98 23.67 4.77
N ASP A 119 3.75 23.55 5.24
CA ASP A 119 3.41 23.87 6.63
C ASP A 119 4.23 23.10 7.67
N HIS A 120 4.70 21.89 7.32
CA HIS A 120 5.56 21.09 8.19
C HIS A 120 6.99 21.63 8.34
N TYR A 121 7.44 22.48 7.40
CA TYR A 121 8.80 23.03 7.37
C TYR A 121 8.88 24.44 7.99
N MET A 122 7.76 25.15 8.07
CA MET A 122 7.72 26.57 8.50
C MET A 122 8.23 26.82 9.92
N ARG A 123 8.33 25.78 10.74
CA ARG A 123 8.78 25.92 12.13
C ARG A 123 10.29 25.72 12.33
N SER A 124 11.03 25.19 11.36
CA SER A 124 12.41 24.75 11.58
C SER A 124 13.44 25.19 10.55
N VAL A 125 13.08 25.83 9.45
CA VAL A 125 14.05 26.15 8.39
C VAL A 125 14.00 27.64 8.01
N ARG A 126 15.17 28.26 8.01
CA ARG A 126 15.37 29.65 7.57
C ARG A 126 15.05 29.80 6.08
N PHE A 127 14.39 30.91 5.75
CA PHE A 127 14.15 31.34 4.38
C PHE A 127 15.44 31.31 3.54
N VAL A 128 15.43 30.58 2.44
CA VAL A 128 16.51 30.59 1.44
C VAL A 128 16.09 31.53 0.31
N PRO A 129 16.78 32.69 0.11
CA PRO A 129 16.49 33.61 -0.97
C PRO A 129 16.72 32.92 -2.34
N GLY A 130 15.80 33.11 -3.26
CA GLY A 130 15.92 32.64 -4.65
C GLY A 130 14.99 31.49 -5.02
N ASN A 131 14.38 30.82 -4.09
CA ASN A 131 13.43 29.72 -4.37
C ASN A 131 12.01 30.30 -4.48
N LYS A 132 11.64 30.77 -5.66
CA LYS A 132 10.32 31.39 -5.92
C LYS A 132 9.20 30.39 -5.63
N GLY A 133 8.49 30.60 -4.52
CA GLY A 133 7.31 29.82 -4.11
C GLY A 133 7.56 28.66 -3.14
N LYS A 134 8.82 28.33 -2.82
CA LYS A 134 9.14 27.24 -1.88
C LYS A 134 9.81 27.81 -0.63
N ARG A 135 9.02 28.32 0.31
CA ARG A 135 9.53 28.84 1.58
C ARG A 135 10.17 27.73 2.40
N GLY A 136 11.48 27.78 2.57
CA GLY A 136 12.20 26.98 3.55
C GLY A 136 12.56 25.55 3.18
N CYS A 137 12.23 25.07 1.99
CA CYS A 137 12.64 23.77 1.49
C CYS A 137 13.67 23.96 0.36
N ALA A 138 14.88 23.44 0.52
CA ALA A 138 15.88 23.41 -0.56
C ALA A 138 15.45 22.45 -1.67
N ASP A 139 14.70 21.40 -1.29
CA ASP A 139 14.25 20.33 -2.17
C ASP A 139 12.77 20.45 -2.53
N ASP A 140 12.39 19.78 -3.58
CA ASP A 140 11.00 19.59 -3.96
C ASP A 140 10.28 18.72 -2.91
N CYS A 141 9.14 19.17 -2.40
CA CYS A 141 8.34 18.38 -1.45
C CYS A 141 7.90 17.03 -2.00
N SER A 142 7.95 16.84 -3.31
CA SER A 142 7.72 15.54 -3.95
C SER A 142 8.80 14.50 -3.61
N GLN A 143 9.95 14.93 -3.08
CA GLN A 143 11.07 14.08 -2.66
C GLN A 143 11.40 14.24 -1.16
N CYS A 144 10.63 15.02 -0.42
CA CYS A 144 10.89 15.34 0.98
C CYS A 144 10.51 14.18 1.91
N LEU A 145 11.50 13.56 2.55
CA LEU A 145 11.28 12.48 3.50
C LEU A 145 10.42 12.92 4.70
N VAL A 146 10.61 14.13 5.20
CA VAL A 146 9.82 14.66 6.33
C VAL A 146 8.35 14.75 5.96
N TYR A 147 8.05 15.21 4.75
CA TYR A 147 6.68 15.25 4.26
C TYR A 147 6.11 13.84 4.04
N ALA A 148 6.88 12.92 3.48
CA ALA A 148 6.51 11.53 3.30
C ALA A 148 6.12 10.85 4.63
N LEU A 149 6.92 11.04 5.66
CA LEU A 149 6.67 10.50 7.01
C LEU A 149 5.43 11.14 7.66
N LYS A 150 5.24 12.45 7.52
CA LYS A 150 4.03 13.15 7.99
C LYS A 150 2.78 12.64 7.27
N TRP A 151 2.86 12.48 5.96
CA TRP A 151 1.76 11.93 5.16
C TRP A 151 1.42 10.49 5.59
N ARG A 152 2.43 9.65 5.82
CA ARG A 152 2.24 8.30 6.35
C ARG A 152 1.54 8.32 7.72
N ALA A 153 1.99 9.18 8.63
CA ALA A 153 1.38 9.30 9.96
C ALA A 153 -0.10 9.71 9.88
N MET A 154 -0.44 10.67 9.02
CA MET A 154 -1.83 11.07 8.78
C MET A 154 -2.67 9.90 8.23
N LEU A 155 -2.12 9.14 7.27
CA LEU A 155 -2.81 7.98 6.71
C LEU A 155 -3.08 6.92 7.80
N MET A 156 -2.07 6.58 8.61
CA MET A 156 -2.22 5.62 9.70
C MET A 156 -3.25 6.07 10.74
N GLN A 157 -3.28 7.36 11.07
CA GLN A 157 -4.30 7.92 11.97
C GLN A 157 -5.71 7.76 11.40
N HIS A 158 -5.92 8.02 10.11
CA HIS A 158 -7.21 7.82 9.45
C HIS A 158 -7.64 6.35 9.44
N LEU A 159 -6.71 5.42 9.20
CA LEU A 159 -7.01 3.99 9.21
C LEU A 159 -7.41 3.52 10.61
N ASN A 160 -6.68 3.91 11.63
CA ASN A 160 -6.97 3.57 13.02
C ASN A 160 -8.33 4.13 13.48
N SER A 161 -8.66 5.37 13.10
CA SER A 161 -9.95 5.99 13.42
C SER A 161 -11.11 5.25 12.75
N ALA A 162 -10.94 4.80 11.50
CA ALA A 162 -11.95 4.03 10.77
C ALA A 162 -12.20 2.65 11.41
N VAL A 163 -11.15 1.99 11.89
CA VAL A 163 -11.27 0.72 12.63
C VAL A 163 -12.02 0.92 13.95
N ALA A 164 -11.67 1.95 14.72
CA ALA A 164 -12.31 2.25 15.98
C ALA A 164 -13.83 2.57 15.82
N SER A 165 -14.20 3.34 14.79
CA SER A 165 -15.60 3.67 14.49
C SER A 165 -16.42 2.44 14.09
N ASN A 166 -15.84 1.53 13.32
CA ASN A 166 -16.50 0.28 12.95
C ASN A 166 -16.67 -0.67 14.14
N CYS A 167 -15.73 -0.68 15.08
CA CYS A 167 -15.81 -1.47 16.29
C CYS A 167 -16.92 -0.97 17.25
N GLN A 168 -17.12 0.35 17.36
CA GLN A 168 -18.18 0.94 18.18
C GLN A 168 -19.59 0.68 17.63
N GLN A 169 -19.75 0.53 16.31
CA GLN A 169 -21.04 0.20 15.69
C GLN A 169 -21.39 -1.29 15.76
N ALA A 170 -20.40 -2.15 16.03
CA ALA A 170 -20.57 -3.60 16.14
C ALA A 170 -20.60 -4.03 17.62
N SER A 171 -21.61 -3.58 18.37
CA SER A 171 -21.79 -3.94 19.79
C SER A 171 -22.05 -5.44 20.07
N ALA A 172 -21.80 -6.32 19.10
CA ALA A 172 -21.91 -7.78 19.22
C ALA A 172 -20.85 -8.54 18.36
N CYS A 173 -19.69 -7.96 18.10
CA CYS A 173 -18.70 -8.60 17.22
C CYS A 173 -17.63 -9.32 18.07
N ARG A 174 -17.69 -10.67 18.09
CA ARG A 174 -16.62 -11.54 18.65
C ARG A 174 -15.24 -11.38 17.96
N VAL A 175 -15.16 -10.55 16.93
CA VAL A 175 -13.90 -10.23 16.22
C VAL A 175 -13.09 -9.18 16.99
N CYS A 176 -13.72 -8.38 17.86
CA CYS A 176 -13.01 -7.37 18.66
C CYS A 176 -12.07 -7.98 19.70
N ASP A 177 -12.35 -9.18 20.20
CA ASP A 177 -11.50 -9.86 21.18
C ASP A 177 -10.20 -10.37 20.56
N VAL A 178 -10.21 -10.66 19.24
CA VAL A 178 -9.03 -11.13 18.49
C VAL A 178 -8.12 -9.95 18.08
N VAL A 179 -8.66 -8.74 17.93
CA VAL A 179 -7.88 -7.56 17.51
C VAL A 179 -7.05 -6.99 18.67
N HIS A 180 -7.48 -7.20 19.92
CA HIS A 180 -6.74 -6.73 21.10
C HIS A 180 -5.52 -7.59 21.42
N ASP A 181 -5.52 -8.88 21.07
CA ASP A 181 -4.38 -9.79 21.32
C ASP A 181 -3.30 -9.73 20.21
N ASN A 182 -3.63 -9.22 19.02
CA ASN A 182 -2.72 -9.14 17.87
C ASN A 182 -2.21 -7.72 17.57
N ASN A 183 -1.91 -6.92 18.59
CA ASN A 183 -1.39 -5.56 18.43
C ASN A 183 0.05 -5.48 17.85
N GLN A 184 0.60 -6.59 17.32
CA GLN A 184 1.89 -6.64 16.62
C GLN A 184 1.77 -6.69 15.09
N ASP A 185 0.58 -6.97 14.53
CA ASP A 185 0.37 -7.11 13.07
C ASP A 185 -0.44 -5.95 12.46
N GLN A 186 -0.11 -4.70 12.82
CA GLN A 186 -0.69 -3.54 12.14
C GLN A 186 -0.24 -3.49 10.67
N ALA A 187 -1.18 -3.18 9.77
CA ALA A 187 -0.89 -2.98 8.35
C ALA A 187 0.29 -2.03 8.16
N VAL A 188 1.39 -2.51 7.57
CA VAL A 188 2.59 -1.72 7.35
C VAL A 188 2.45 -0.94 6.05
N VAL A 189 2.42 0.38 6.14
CA VAL A 189 2.48 1.24 4.96
C VAL A 189 3.93 1.63 4.70
N HIS A 190 4.47 1.17 3.57
CA HIS A 190 5.78 1.56 3.11
C HIS A 190 5.70 2.85 2.30
N VAL A 191 6.52 3.82 2.67
CA VAL A 191 6.74 5.02 1.88
C VAL A 191 7.95 4.72 0.99
N ALA A 192 7.72 4.54 -0.30
CA ALA A 192 8.83 4.34 -1.23
C ALA A 192 9.72 5.59 -1.23
N SER A 193 10.98 5.44 -0.86
CA SER A 193 11.97 6.51 -0.96
C SER A 193 12.57 6.49 -2.37
N VAL A 194 12.52 7.62 -3.04
CA VAL A 194 13.29 7.81 -4.28
C VAL A 194 14.73 8.09 -3.86
N HIS A 195 15.62 7.13 -4.06
CA HIS A 195 17.04 7.41 -4.00
C HIS A 195 17.38 8.27 -5.23
N ALA A 196 17.66 9.54 -4.98
CA ALA A 196 18.29 10.38 -5.97
C ALA A 196 19.65 9.74 -6.31
N LYS A 197 19.80 9.26 -7.57
CA LYS A 197 21.13 8.97 -8.10
C LYS A 197 21.83 10.33 -8.21
N GLY A 198 22.88 10.51 -7.39
CA GLY A 198 23.85 11.56 -7.59
C GLY A 198 24.63 11.35 -8.89
#